data_85b372d8549929c1b98eae82591de5a8
#
_entry.id   85b372d8549929c1b98eae82591de5a8
#
_cell.length_a   1.000
_cell.length_b   1.000
_cell.length_c   1.000
_cell.angle_alpha   90.00
_cell.angle_beta   90.00
_cell.angle_gamma   90.00
#
_symmetry.space_group_name_H-M   'P 1'
#
loop_
_entity.id
_entity.type
_entity.pdbx_description
1 polymer ?
#
loop_
_entity_poly.entity_id
_entity_poly.type
_entity_poly.pdbx_seq_one_letter_code
_entity_poly.pdbx_strand_id
1 'polypeptide(L)'
;MLRLSFALIGCVLTMGRFVPPVLADDLQFFETEVRPLLTEHCYECHAGESRILRGGLRLDYREGLLRGGDSGPAIVPGDPQNSLLMQAVRYESMEMPPAGRLSEQQTAVLAEWIRRGAPDPRLEAPPAKLQPVDWDVARKHWAFQSIPVVEAPVESDPEWSVNPIDRFVRAQLRQAGMKPAAAADRRTLIRRATFDLTGLPPTPQETAAFVADQSEGAFERVVERLLSSPAYGERWGRHWLDLVRYATTNGADENHGLPEAWRYRDWVIRSLNADLPLDQFIVQQLAGDLLPVPEDEQAAGDLLTATGLLVLGPKMLAEQDKEKMLIDIADEQVDTISRTMLGLTLSCARCHDHKFDPLSARDYYALAGIFYSTRTMQNRDFVSKWMERPLPSRDVTERRREQQQRIDAVRSELEQLTAAGQ
;
A
#
# COMPACT_ATOMS: atom_id res chain seq x y z
N MET A 1 -27.22 24.22 66.38
CA MET A 1 -25.81 23.90 66.17
C MET A 1 -25.62 23.45 64.74
N LEU A 2 -25.26 24.40 63.87
CA LEU A 2 -25.02 24.16 62.45
C LEU A 2 -23.52 23.88 62.25
N ARG A 3 -23.16 22.71 61.66
CA ARG A 3 -21.81 22.43 61.22
C ARG A 3 -21.76 22.64 59.69
N LEU A 4 -21.04 23.70 59.28
CA LEU A 4 -20.64 23.90 57.86
C LEU A 4 -19.45 22.99 57.57
N SER A 5 -19.61 22.14 56.54
CA SER A 5 -18.50 21.41 55.91
C SER A 5 -18.02 22.19 54.69
N PHE A 6 -16.77 22.66 54.73
CA PHE A 6 -16.08 23.23 53.56
C PHE A 6 -15.56 22.10 52.69
N ALA A 7 -16.06 22.03 51.46
CA ALA A 7 -15.49 21.19 50.42
C ALA A 7 -14.37 21.98 49.70
N LEU A 8 -13.13 21.52 49.82
CA LEU A 8 -11.98 22.02 49.04
C LEU A 8 -12.10 21.42 47.63
N ILE A 9 -12.38 22.25 46.64
CA ILE A 9 -12.24 21.92 45.21
C ILE A 9 -10.77 22.07 44.85
N GLY A 10 -10.08 20.95 44.73
CA GLY A 10 -8.73 20.88 44.18
C GLY A 10 -8.73 21.20 42.69
N CYS A 11 -8.29 22.38 42.29
CA CYS A 11 -8.04 22.74 40.91
C CYS A 11 -6.74 22.05 40.44
N VAL A 12 -6.85 20.93 39.67
CA VAL A 12 -5.71 20.31 39.01
C VAL A 12 -5.35 21.17 37.79
N LEU A 13 -4.38 22.07 37.99
CA LEU A 13 -3.71 22.77 36.88
C LEU A 13 -2.91 21.75 36.08
N THR A 14 -3.43 21.36 34.94
CA THR A 14 -2.66 20.69 33.87
C THR A 14 -1.62 21.69 33.35
N MET A 15 -0.40 21.59 33.88
CA MET A 15 0.75 22.30 33.30
C MET A 15 0.99 21.75 31.89
N GLY A 16 0.38 22.38 30.89
CA GLY A 16 0.83 22.28 29.51
C GLY A 16 2.31 22.66 29.48
N ARG A 17 3.18 21.72 29.10
CA ARG A 17 4.60 22.05 28.89
C ARG A 17 4.67 23.05 27.75
N PHE A 18 4.82 24.30 28.11
CA PHE A 18 5.17 25.39 27.21
C PHE A 18 6.63 25.14 26.78
N VAL A 19 6.84 24.64 25.57
CA VAL A 19 8.17 24.54 24.97
C VAL A 19 8.53 25.96 24.53
N PRO A 20 9.56 26.58 25.08
CA PRO A 20 9.92 27.94 24.69
C PRO A 20 10.37 27.98 23.24
N PRO A 21 10.15 29.06 22.49
CA PRO A 21 10.45 29.16 21.04
C PRO A 21 11.91 28.88 20.67
N VAL A 22 12.86 29.11 21.57
CA VAL A 22 14.28 28.78 21.42
C VAL A 22 14.51 27.26 21.25
N LEU A 23 13.73 26.42 21.94
CA LEU A 23 13.81 24.96 21.80
C LEU A 23 13.27 24.44 20.47
N ALA A 24 12.34 25.13 19.84
CA ALA A 24 11.79 24.72 18.55
C ALA A 24 12.83 24.89 17.41
N ASP A 25 13.57 26.00 17.42
CA ASP A 25 14.61 26.31 16.44
C ASP A 25 15.82 25.34 16.57
N ASP A 26 16.17 24.98 17.80
CA ASP A 26 17.26 24.04 18.09
C ASP A 26 16.91 22.62 17.70
N LEU A 27 15.65 22.18 17.89
CA LEU A 27 15.17 20.87 17.42
C LEU A 27 15.08 20.83 15.90
N GLN A 28 14.66 21.91 15.27
CA GLN A 28 14.67 22.01 13.81
C GLN A 28 16.09 21.90 13.26
N PHE A 29 17.05 22.63 13.86
CA PHE A 29 18.46 22.53 13.49
C PHE A 29 19.01 21.11 13.62
N PHE A 30 18.64 20.40 14.67
CA PHE A 30 18.99 19.00 14.83
C PHE A 30 18.44 18.14 13.70
N GLU A 31 17.16 18.27 13.35
CA GLU A 31 16.50 17.44 12.35
C GLU A 31 17.01 17.71 10.92
N THR A 32 17.30 18.99 10.59
CA THR A 32 17.67 19.39 9.23
C THR A 32 19.17 19.28 8.96
N GLU A 33 20.02 19.49 9.97
CA GLU A 33 21.46 19.58 9.78
C GLU A 33 22.23 18.43 10.47
N VAL A 34 21.89 18.12 11.73
CA VAL A 34 22.68 17.19 12.53
C VAL A 34 22.30 15.73 12.28
N ARG A 35 21.00 15.41 12.32
CA ARG A 35 20.54 14.03 12.12
C ARG A 35 20.96 13.43 10.76
N PRO A 36 20.88 14.15 9.63
CA PRO A 36 21.39 13.64 8.35
C PRO A 36 22.87 13.27 8.42
N LEU A 37 23.71 14.11 9.01
CA LEU A 37 25.15 13.83 9.16
C LEU A 37 25.41 12.57 10.01
N LEU A 38 24.69 12.42 11.14
CA LEU A 38 24.82 11.23 11.97
C LEU A 38 24.35 9.98 11.23
N THR A 39 23.28 10.10 10.46
CA THR A 39 22.72 8.97 9.69
C THR A 39 23.68 8.52 8.60
N GLU A 40 24.21 9.46 7.83
CA GLU A 40 25.08 9.18 6.69
C GLU A 40 26.45 8.63 7.08
N HIS A 41 27.05 9.18 8.16
CA HIS A 41 28.45 8.92 8.46
C HIS A 41 28.70 8.07 9.72
N CYS A 42 27.69 7.88 10.58
CA CYS A 42 27.90 7.27 11.92
C CYS A 42 27.03 6.04 12.18
N TYR A 43 25.76 6.02 11.70
CA TYR A 43 24.79 4.98 12.10
C TYR A 43 25.10 3.59 11.57
N GLU A 44 25.86 3.45 10.50
CA GLU A 44 26.29 2.14 10.03
C GLU A 44 26.98 1.31 11.13
N CYS A 45 27.75 1.98 12.02
CA CYS A 45 28.48 1.36 13.11
C CYS A 45 27.98 1.70 14.52
N HIS A 46 27.22 2.80 14.70
CA HIS A 46 26.87 3.37 15.99
C HIS A 46 25.34 3.60 16.18
N ALA A 47 24.51 2.74 15.65
CA ALA A 47 23.08 2.71 15.87
C ALA A 47 22.58 1.36 16.37
N GLY A 48 21.38 1.29 16.91
CA GLY A 48 20.79 0.03 17.38
C GLY A 48 20.59 -1.00 16.29
N GLU A 49 20.49 -0.56 15.03
CA GLU A 49 20.34 -1.39 13.84
C GLU A 49 21.70 -1.82 13.22
N SER A 50 22.82 -1.32 13.74
CA SER A 50 24.15 -1.67 13.23
C SER A 50 24.38 -3.17 13.30
N ARG A 51 24.91 -3.76 12.23
CA ARG A 51 25.25 -5.19 12.18
C ARG A 51 26.22 -5.59 13.29
N ILE A 52 27.13 -4.68 13.63
CA ILE A 52 28.08 -4.82 14.75
C ILE A 52 28.15 -3.44 15.42
N LEU A 53 27.65 -3.34 16.65
CA LEU A 53 27.76 -2.12 17.43
C LEU A 53 29.22 -1.94 17.89
N ARG A 54 29.94 -0.97 17.32
CA ARG A 54 31.35 -0.74 17.63
C ARG A 54 31.50 0.16 18.85
N GLY A 55 32.44 -0.21 19.73
CA GLY A 55 32.73 0.55 20.94
C GLY A 55 31.58 0.69 21.92
N GLY A 56 30.55 -0.16 21.83
CA GLY A 56 29.35 -0.06 22.67
C GLY A 56 28.57 1.27 22.52
N LEU A 57 28.95 2.12 21.56
CA LEU A 57 28.42 3.47 21.40
C LEU A 57 27.16 3.51 20.53
N ARG A 58 26.12 4.15 21.02
CA ARG A 58 24.87 4.43 20.30
C ARG A 58 24.68 5.93 20.10
N LEU A 59 24.60 6.37 18.83
CA LEU A 59 24.38 7.77 18.45
C LEU A 59 22.96 8.03 17.93
N ASP A 60 22.11 7.03 17.94
CA ASP A 60 20.77 7.07 17.40
C ASP A 60 19.69 7.52 18.39
N TYR A 61 20.07 7.89 19.63
CA TYR A 61 19.20 8.50 20.62
C TYR A 61 20.02 9.29 21.66
N ARG A 62 19.37 10.27 22.31
CA ARG A 62 20.03 11.25 23.18
C ARG A 62 20.76 10.62 24.35
N GLU A 63 20.14 9.69 25.06
CA GLU A 63 20.77 9.04 26.23
C GLU A 63 21.98 8.20 25.82
N GLY A 64 21.99 7.63 24.60
CA GLY A 64 23.14 6.92 24.05
C GLY A 64 24.36 7.82 23.84
N LEU A 65 24.14 9.04 23.36
CA LEU A 65 25.19 10.05 23.21
C LEU A 65 25.76 10.50 24.54
N LEU A 66 24.90 10.71 25.54
CA LEU A 66 25.29 11.18 26.89
C LEU A 66 25.98 10.08 27.70
N ARG A 67 25.49 8.84 27.63
CA ARG A 67 26.13 7.67 28.28
C ARG A 67 27.44 7.33 27.61
N GLY A 68 27.49 7.44 26.26
CA GLY A 68 28.63 7.05 25.43
C GLY A 68 28.84 5.53 25.32
N GLY A 69 30.02 5.16 24.94
CA GLY A 69 30.47 3.78 24.75
C GLY A 69 31.63 3.40 25.69
N ASP A 70 32.46 2.45 25.24
CA ASP A 70 33.59 1.92 26.01
C ASP A 70 34.61 3.01 26.40
N SER A 71 34.69 4.13 25.67
CA SER A 71 35.60 5.23 25.90
C SER A 71 34.97 6.38 26.74
N GLY A 72 33.72 6.22 27.18
CA GLY A 72 32.99 7.24 27.95
C GLY A 72 31.96 8.04 27.14
N PRO A 73 31.42 9.14 27.70
CA PRO A 73 30.41 10.00 27.05
C PRO A 73 30.87 10.48 25.67
N ALA A 74 30.02 10.36 24.66
CA ALA A 74 30.35 10.83 23.31
C ALA A 74 30.31 12.38 23.23
N ILE A 75 29.42 13.01 23.98
CA ILE A 75 29.26 14.46 23.99
C ILE A 75 29.20 15.00 25.42
N VAL A 76 29.71 16.21 25.60
CA VAL A 76 29.50 17.07 26.76
C VAL A 76 28.63 18.25 26.32
N PRO A 77 27.35 18.28 26.64
CA PRO A 77 26.48 19.38 26.21
C PRO A 77 27.02 20.76 26.57
N GLY A 78 27.09 21.65 25.60
CA GLY A 78 27.66 22.99 25.75
C GLY A 78 29.17 23.07 25.54
N ASP A 79 29.87 21.94 25.51
CA ASP A 79 31.34 21.92 25.44
C ASP A 79 31.83 21.00 24.25
N PRO A 80 31.94 21.56 23.06
CA PRO A 80 32.47 20.81 21.91
C PRO A 80 33.95 20.40 22.05
N GLN A 81 34.73 21.12 22.81
CA GLN A 81 36.16 20.83 22.91
C GLN A 81 36.43 19.58 23.75
N ASN A 82 35.65 19.38 24.80
CA ASN A 82 35.77 18.19 25.65
C ASN A 82 34.84 17.04 25.23
N SER A 83 34.14 17.16 24.11
CA SER A 83 33.30 16.10 23.54
C SER A 83 34.13 15.12 22.73
N LEU A 84 34.10 13.83 23.11
CA LEU A 84 34.82 12.75 22.45
C LEU A 84 34.45 12.61 20.96
N LEU A 85 33.17 12.84 20.65
CA LEU A 85 32.70 12.89 19.27
C LEU A 85 33.48 13.91 18.41
N MET A 86 33.72 15.10 18.96
CA MET A 86 34.45 16.14 18.23
C MET A 86 35.93 15.80 18.05
N GLN A 87 36.54 15.21 19.06
CA GLN A 87 37.93 14.75 18.97
C GLN A 87 38.05 13.63 17.92
N ALA A 88 37.10 12.71 17.87
CA ALA A 88 37.08 11.61 16.91
C ALA A 88 36.89 12.11 15.44
N VAL A 89 35.93 13.02 15.19
CA VAL A 89 35.69 13.53 13.81
C VAL A 89 36.80 14.47 13.33
N ARG A 90 37.58 15.08 14.24
CA ARG A 90 38.78 15.85 13.92
C ARG A 90 40.05 15.03 13.79
N TYR A 91 39.95 13.72 14.06
CA TYR A 91 41.10 12.79 14.06
C TYR A 91 42.17 13.15 15.09
N GLU A 92 41.75 13.69 16.25
CA GLU A 92 42.64 14.05 17.33
C GLU A 92 42.90 12.88 18.32
N SER A 93 41.91 11.99 18.49
CA SER A 93 42.01 10.81 19.37
C SER A 93 41.69 9.49 18.66
N MET A 94 40.76 9.52 17.75
CA MET A 94 40.32 8.39 16.93
C MET A 94 40.01 8.89 15.52
N GLU A 95 40.14 8.03 14.51
CA GLU A 95 39.84 8.39 13.12
C GLU A 95 38.40 7.96 12.78
N MET A 96 37.45 8.91 12.93
CA MET A 96 36.04 8.71 12.64
C MET A 96 35.49 9.80 11.71
N PRO A 97 34.63 9.43 10.71
CA PRO A 97 34.35 8.07 10.27
C PRO A 97 35.54 7.43 9.53
N PRO A 98 35.63 6.09 9.51
CA PRO A 98 36.75 5.38 8.83
C PRO A 98 36.80 5.61 7.32
N ALA A 99 35.71 5.97 6.70
CA ALA A 99 35.60 6.23 5.26
C ALA A 99 36.27 7.55 4.81
N GLY A 100 36.69 8.42 5.77
CA GLY A 100 37.33 9.70 5.50
C GLY A 100 36.85 10.80 6.42
N ARG A 101 37.59 11.92 6.48
CA ARG A 101 37.25 13.06 7.33
C ARG A 101 35.97 13.74 6.86
N LEU A 102 35.17 14.20 7.81
CA LEU A 102 34.10 15.15 7.53
C LEU A 102 34.68 16.47 7.03
N SER A 103 33.91 17.18 6.21
CA SER A 103 34.26 18.52 5.77
C SER A 103 34.30 19.49 6.97
N GLU A 104 35.01 20.60 6.82
CA GLU A 104 35.02 21.66 7.85
C GLU A 104 33.62 22.16 8.19
N GLN A 105 32.75 22.27 7.19
CA GLN A 105 31.37 22.67 7.36
C GLN A 105 30.55 21.64 8.17
N GLN A 106 30.67 20.36 7.87
CA GLN A 106 30.00 19.28 8.62
C GLN A 106 30.50 19.21 10.05
N THR A 107 31.80 19.37 10.26
CA THR A 107 32.41 19.42 11.59
C THR A 107 31.94 20.64 12.39
N ALA A 108 31.77 21.80 11.73
CA ALA A 108 31.25 23.01 12.36
C ALA A 108 29.77 22.86 12.78
N VAL A 109 28.95 22.16 11.98
CA VAL A 109 27.54 21.84 12.32
C VAL A 109 27.46 21.02 13.62
N LEU A 110 28.25 19.97 13.74
CA LEU A 110 28.30 19.14 14.97
C LEU A 110 28.78 19.96 16.17
N ALA A 111 29.82 20.81 16.01
CA ALA A 111 30.31 21.65 17.06
C ALA A 111 29.26 22.69 17.53
N GLU A 112 28.53 23.29 16.62
CA GLU A 112 27.44 24.22 16.88
C GLU A 112 26.30 23.55 17.64
N TRP A 113 25.90 22.37 17.21
CA TRP A 113 24.87 21.58 17.88
C TRP A 113 25.23 21.28 19.34
N ILE A 114 26.47 20.80 19.58
CA ILE A 114 26.96 20.55 20.96
C ILE A 114 26.98 21.82 21.76
N ARG A 115 27.43 22.95 21.19
CA ARG A 115 27.47 24.26 21.85
C ARG A 115 26.10 24.75 22.30
N ARG A 116 25.04 24.45 21.53
CA ARG A 116 23.64 24.72 21.86
C ARG A 116 23.09 23.80 22.97
N GLY A 117 23.91 22.93 23.55
CA GLY A 117 23.49 21.97 24.58
C GLY A 117 23.05 20.62 24.05
N ALA A 118 23.36 20.31 22.79
CA ALA A 118 23.01 19.08 22.10
C ALA A 118 21.50 18.75 22.19
N PRO A 119 20.62 19.65 21.74
CA PRO A 119 19.19 19.39 21.69
C PRO A 119 18.90 18.20 20.76
N ASP A 120 18.19 17.19 21.26
CA ASP A 120 17.86 15.97 20.54
C ASP A 120 16.47 15.50 20.97
N PRO A 121 15.50 15.39 20.04
CA PRO A 121 14.16 14.95 20.37
C PRO A 121 14.04 13.45 20.64
N ARG A 122 15.06 12.66 20.31
CA ARG A 122 15.08 11.20 20.44
C ARG A 122 15.40 10.79 21.88
N LEU A 123 14.42 10.90 22.77
CA LEU A 123 14.58 10.65 24.21
C LEU A 123 14.68 9.15 24.54
N GLU A 124 14.04 8.31 23.72
CA GLU A 124 14.04 6.85 23.92
C GLU A 124 14.96 6.18 22.92
N ALA A 125 15.62 5.11 23.36
CA ALA A 125 16.35 4.25 22.45
C ALA A 125 15.40 3.69 21.41
N PRO A 126 15.73 3.80 20.11
CA PRO A 126 15.01 3.01 19.11
C PRO A 126 15.02 1.56 19.55
N PRO A 127 13.92 0.82 19.35
CA PRO A 127 13.87 -0.59 19.73
C PRO A 127 15.11 -1.29 19.17
N ALA A 128 15.87 -1.94 20.05
CA ALA A 128 16.99 -2.78 19.63
C ALA A 128 16.47 -3.78 18.61
N LYS A 129 17.28 -4.04 17.55
CA LYS A 129 16.98 -4.93 16.42
C LYS A 129 15.59 -5.53 16.48
N LEU A 130 14.73 -5.21 15.53
CA LEU A 130 13.44 -5.87 15.41
C LEU A 130 13.61 -7.34 15.82
N GLN A 131 12.99 -7.72 16.92
CA GLN A 131 13.03 -9.12 17.30
C GLN A 131 12.54 -9.92 16.08
N PRO A 132 13.20 -11.02 15.72
CA PRO A 132 12.72 -11.85 14.64
C PRO A 132 11.23 -12.09 14.86
N VAL A 133 10.43 -11.96 13.80
CA VAL A 133 8.99 -12.22 13.88
C VAL A 133 8.82 -13.61 14.51
N ASP A 134 8.11 -13.67 15.64
CA ASP A 134 7.67 -14.94 16.18
C ASP A 134 6.56 -15.47 15.28
N TRP A 135 6.92 -16.32 14.33
CA TRP A 135 6.03 -16.87 13.33
C TRP A 135 4.88 -17.66 13.94
N ASP A 136 5.07 -18.31 15.08
CA ASP A 136 4.03 -19.09 15.73
C ASP A 136 2.98 -18.21 16.42
N VAL A 137 3.40 -17.07 16.93
CA VAL A 137 2.50 -16.03 17.46
C VAL A 137 1.81 -15.29 16.32
N ALA A 138 2.57 -14.83 15.32
CA ALA A 138 2.06 -14.04 14.22
C ALA A 138 1.03 -14.78 13.38
N ARG A 139 1.23 -16.07 13.12
CA ARG A 139 0.26 -16.93 12.41
C ARG A 139 -1.06 -17.10 13.15
N LYS A 140 -1.08 -16.90 14.48
CA LYS A 140 -2.31 -16.99 15.30
C LYS A 140 -3.14 -15.71 15.26
N HIS A 141 -2.62 -14.63 14.67
CA HIS A 141 -3.42 -13.43 14.51
C HIS A 141 -4.67 -13.73 13.68
N TRP A 142 -5.81 -13.19 14.07
CA TRP A 142 -7.11 -13.52 13.48
C TRP A 142 -7.18 -13.38 11.96
N ALA A 143 -6.48 -12.38 11.39
CA ALA A 143 -6.47 -12.10 9.95
C ALA A 143 -5.78 -13.22 9.12
N PHE A 144 -4.94 -14.06 9.76
CA PHE A 144 -4.24 -15.17 9.12
C PHE A 144 -4.82 -16.53 9.48
N GLN A 145 -5.98 -16.55 10.14
CA GLN A 145 -6.71 -17.76 10.45
C GLN A 145 -7.81 -18.01 9.42
N SER A 146 -8.19 -19.28 9.25
CA SER A 146 -9.38 -19.61 8.47
C SER A 146 -10.59 -18.89 9.03
N ILE A 147 -11.45 -18.35 8.18
CA ILE A 147 -12.66 -17.64 8.59
C ILE A 147 -13.59 -18.60 9.31
N PRO A 148 -13.83 -18.44 10.63
CA PRO A 148 -14.74 -19.30 11.37
C PRO A 148 -16.19 -18.96 11.02
N VAL A 149 -17.08 -19.94 11.19
CA VAL A 149 -18.52 -19.67 11.23
C VAL A 149 -18.81 -18.93 12.54
N VAL A 150 -19.23 -17.67 12.43
CA VAL A 150 -19.55 -16.84 13.59
C VAL A 150 -21.05 -16.63 13.65
N GLU A 151 -21.67 -17.03 14.75
CA GLU A 151 -23.07 -16.72 15.00
C GLU A 151 -23.22 -15.27 15.48
N ALA A 152 -24.18 -14.55 14.86
CA ALA A 152 -24.46 -13.19 15.26
C ALA A 152 -25.02 -13.16 16.69
N PRO A 153 -24.59 -12.20 17.53
CA PRO A 153 -25.13 -12.06 18.89
C PRO A 153 -26.66 -12.03 18.93
N VAL A 154 -27.25 -12.64 19.97
CA VAL A 154 -28.68 -12.54 20.20
C VAL A 154 -28.98 -11.11 20.70
N GLU A 155 -29.77 -10.38 19.94
CA GLU A 155 -30.16 -9.02 20.27
C GLU A 155 -31.61 -8.92 20.74
N SER A 156 -31.82 -8.08 21.76
CA SER A 156 -33.13 -7.87 22.38
C SER A 156 -33.96 -6.75 21.72
N ASP A 157 -33.38 -6.07 20.70
CA ASP A 157 -34.04 -4.95 20.02
C ASP A 157 -34.18 -5.28 18.50
N PRO A 158 -35.25 -6.02 18.14
CA PRO A 158 -35.49 -6.42 16.76
C PRO A 158 -35.85 -5.26 15.83
N GLU A 159 -36.31 -4.13 16.38
CA GLU A 159 -36.71 -2.97 15.56
C GLU A 159 -35.47 -2.27 14.96
N TRP A 160 -34.35 -2.28 15.68
CA TRP A 160 -33.12 -1.68 15.18
C TRP A 160 -32.25 -2.67 14.41
N SER A 161 -32.25 -3.95 14.81
CA SER A 161 -31.35 -4.99 14.24
C SER A 161 -32.05 -5.74 13.12
N VAL A 162 -31.98 -5.22 11.89
CA VAL A 162 -32.66 -5.79 10.72
C VAL A 162 -31.87 -6.97 10.12
N ASN A 163 -30.54 -6.94 10.21
CA ASN A 163 -29.69 -7.97 9.64
C ASN A 163 -28.59 -8.44 10.66
N PRO A 164 -27.84 -9.53 10.35
CA PRO A 164 -26.81 -10.02 11.27
C PRO A 164 -25.71 -9.00 11.58
N ILE A 165 -25.35 -8.11 10.64
CA ILE A 165 -24.31 -7.08 10.84
C ILE A 165 -24.76 -6.09 11.91
N ASP A 166 -26.03 -5.70 11.91
CA ASP A 166 -26.59 -4.80 12.91
C ASP A 166 -26.44 -5.37 14.32
N ARG A 167 -26.57 -6.69 14.48
CA ARG A 167 -26.43 -7.35 15.78
C ARG A 167 -25.02 -7.21 16.33
N PHE A 168 -24.00 -7.35 15.50
CA PHE A 168 -22.61 -7.10 15.90
C PHE A 168 -22.39 -5.64 16.28
N VAL A 169 -22.86 -4.71 15.45
CA VAL A 169 -22.76 -3.27 15.71
C VAL A 169 -23.46 -2.91 17.01
N ARG A 170 -24.67 -3.43 17.22
CA ARG A 170 -25.47 -3.17 18.42
C ARG A 170 -24.79 -3.70 19.68
N ALA A 171 -24.19 -4.89 19.62
CA ALA A 171 -23.45 -5.47 20.75
C ALA A 171 -22.26 -4.57 21.16
N GLN A 172 -21.51 -4.05 20.18
CA GLN A 172 -20.41 -3.13 20.44
C GLN A 172 -20.87 -1.79 21.00
N LEU A 173 -21.93 -1.19 20.46
CA LEU A 173 -22.51 0.03 20.99
C LEU A 173 -22.94 -0.13 22.46
N ARG A 174 -23.58 -1.26 22.79
CA ARG A 174 -24.00 -1.58 24.16
C ARG A 174 -22.79 -1.70 25.09
N GLN A 175 -21.75 -2.42 24.66
CA GLN A 175 -20.51 -2.55 25.43
C GLN A 175 -19.87 -1.20 25.72
N ALA A 176 -19.93 -0.26 24.75
CA ALA A 176 -19.44 1.10 24.89
C ALA A 176 -20.40 2.03 25.66
N GLY A 177 -21.55 1.55 26.12
CA GLY A 177 -22.56 2.39 26.77
C GLY A 177 -23.26 3.39 25.83
N MET A 178 -23.18 3.16 24.52
CA MET A 178 -23.73 4.03 23.47
C MET A 178 -25.09 3.52 22.97
N LYS A 179 -25.88 4.45 22.47
CA LYS A 179 -27.16 4.13 21.81
C LYS A 179 -27.04 4.48 20.32
N PRO A 180 -27.74 3.73 19.43
CA PRO A 180 -27.86 4.12 18.04
C PRO A 180 -28.48 5.52 17.91
N ALA A 181 -28.06 6.26 16.89
CA ALA A 181 -28.74 7.50 16.51
C ALA A 181 -30.14 7.19 15.98
N ALA A 182 -31.03 8.19 16.02
CA ALA A 182 -32.33 8.09 15.38
C ALA A 182 -32.20 7.85 13.87
N ALA A 183 -33.17 7.14 13.29
CA ALA A 183 -33.23 6.94 11.85
C ALA A 183 -33.23 8.29 11.11
N ALA A 184 -32.49 8.35 10.00
CA ALA A 184 -32.47 9.53 9.16
C ALA A 184 -33.83 9.77 8.48
N ASP A 185 -34.15 11.04 8.26
CA ASP A 185 -35.34 11.38 7.48
C ASP A 185 -35.22 10.94 6.02
N ARG A 186 -36.33 10.83 5.30
CA ARG A 186 -36.39 10.28 3.95
C ARG A 186 -35.56 11.08 2.93
N ARG A 187 -35.45 12.39 3.07
CA ARG A 187 -34.60 13.22 2.18
C ARG A 187 -33.15 12.91 2.39
N THR A 188 -32.75 12.76 3.64
CA THR A 188 -31.39 12.37 4.01
C THR A 188 -31.05 10.94 3.54
N LEU A 189 -31.99 9.99 3.67
CA LEU A 189 -31.81 8.60 3.22
C LEU A 189 -31.58 8.53 1.71
N ILE A 190 -32.47 9.10 0.89
CA ILE A 190 -32.29 9.03 -0.57
C ILE A 190 -31.04 9.75 -1.02
N ARG A 191 -30.70 10.88 -0.39
CA ARG A 191 -29.48 11.62 -0.70
C ARG A 191 -28.24 10.76 -0.43
N ARG A 192 -28.14 10.13 0.73
CA ARG A 192 -27.02 9.26 1.09
C ARG A 192 -26.92 8.07 0.13
N ALA A 193 -28.00 7.31 -0.06
CA ALA A 193 -28.02 6.16 -0.94
C ALA A 193 -27.61 6.52 -2.39
N THR A 194 -28.11 7.64 -2.93
CA THR A 194 -27.78 8.04 -4.30
C THR A 194 -26.31 8.45 -4.42
N PHE A 195 -25.77 9.23 -3.47
CA PHE A 195 -24.36 9.58 -3.48
C PHE A 195 -23.43 8.35 -3.32
N ASP A 196 -23.78 7.44 -2.42
CA ASP A 196 -22.94 6.26 -2.17
C ASP A 196 -22.94 5.33 -3.38
N LEU A 197 -24.10 5.09 -3.99
CA LEU A 197 -24.23 4.12 -5.07
C LEU A 197 -23.89 4.69 -6.46
N THR A 198 -24.15 5.96 -6.72
CA THR A 198 -23.97 6.55 -8.06
C THR A 198 -23.00 7.74 -8.12
N GLY A 199 -22.56 8.26 -6.96
CA GLY A 199 -21.67 9.41 -6.88
C GLY A 199 -22.32 10.77 -7.15
N LEU A 200 -23.62 10.80 -7.46
CA LEU A 200 -24.39 12.00 -7.81
C LEU A 200 -25.57 12.22 -6.86
N PRO A 201 -26.07 13.45 -6.69
CA PRO A 201 -27.27 13.70 -5.90
C PRO A 201 -28.52 13.16 -6.60
N PRO A 202 -29.56 12.79 -5.86
CA PRO A 202 -30.87 12.51 -6.47
C PRO A 202 -31.44 13.76 -7.10
N THR A 203 -32.24 13.58 -8.15
CA THR A 203 -33.03 14.71 -8.73
C THR A 203 -34.11 15.18 -7.78
N PRO A 204 -34.58 16.41 -7.93
CA PRO A 204 -35.72 16.92 -7.16
C PRO A 204 -36.97 16.03 -7.29
N GLN A 205 -37.22 15.48 -8.48
CA GLN A 205 -38.34 14.59 -8.78
C GLN A 205 -38.23 13.27 -8.03
N GLU A 206 -37.05 12.62 -8.06
CA GLU A 206 -36.79 11.38 -7.31
C GLU A 206 -36.91 11.59 -5.82
N THR A 207 -36.41 12.71 -5.30
CA THR A 207 -36.56 13.08 -3.90
C THR A 207 -38.03 13.25 -3.51
N ALA A 208 -38.81 13.98 -4.31
CA ALA A 208 -40.22 14.21 -4.05
C ALA A 208 -41.00 12.89 -4.11
N ALA A 209 -40.78 12.05 -5.11
CA ALA A 209 -41.42 10.75 -5.27
C ALA A 209 -41.15 9.84 -4.05
N PHE A 210 -39.87 9.71 -3.64
CA PHE A 210 -39.53 8.89 -2.48
C PHE A 210 -40.09 9.44 -1.17
N VAL A 211 -40.09 10.76 -0.96
CA VAL A 211 -40.70 11.38 0.24
C VAL A 211 -42.20 11.13 0.30
N ALA A 212 -42.89 11.12 -0.84
CA ALA A 212 -44.34 10.87 -0.92
C ALA A 212 -44.69 9.38 -0.79
N ASP A 213 -43.84 8.46 -1.19
CA ASP A 213 -44.04 7.01 -1.14
C ASP A 213 -43.87 6.47 0.29
N GLN A 214 -45.01 6.29 1.00
CA GLN A 214 -45.02 5.73 2.37
C GLN A 214 -45.25 4.22 2.39
N SER A 215 -45.22 3.54 1.24
CA SER A 215 -45.43 2.10 1.16
C SER A 215 -44.25 1.32 1.73
N GLU A 216 -44.52 0.11 2.19
CA GLU A 216 -43.52 -0.83 2.63
C GLU A 216 -42.52 -1.13 1.48
N GLY A 217 -41.23 -1.27 1.80
CA GLY A 217 -40.16 -1.54 0.81
C GLY A 217 -39.83 -0.34 -0.09
N ALA A 218 -40.34 0.88 0.20
CA ALA A 218 -40.05 2.06 -0.63
C ALA A 218 -38.55 2.38 -0.72
N PHE A 219 -37.78 2.19 0.36
CA PHE A 219 -36.35 2.43 0.35
C PHE A 219 -35.58 1.35 -0.41
N GLU A 220 -35.98 0.10 -0.26
CA GLU A 220 -35.41 -1.04 -1.01
C GLU A 220 -35.56 -0.84 -2.52
N ARG A 221 -36.77 -0.37 -2.97
CA ARG A 221 -36.97 -0.04 -4.40
C ARG A 221 -36.02 1.07 -4.90
N VAL A 222 -35.75 2.07 -4.06
CA VAL A 222 -34.76 3.10 -4.40
C VAL A 222 -33.38 2.47 -4.55
N VAL A 223 -32.95 1.63 -3.61
CA VAL A 223 -31.64 0.96 -3.63
C VAL A 223 -31.51 0.06 -4.87
N GLU A 224 -32.50 -0.79 -5.15
CA GLU A 224 -32.50 -1.67 -6.33
C GLU A 224 -32.38 -0.87 -7.65
N ARG A 225 -33.13 0.23 -7.76
CA ARG A 225 -33.04 1.12 -8.92
C ARG A 225 -31.64 1.72 -9.08
N LEU A 226 -31.00 2.14 -7.97
CA LEU A 226 -29.66 2.72 -8.00
C LEU A 226 -28.59 1.66 -8.33
N LEU A 227 -28.70 0.46 -7.79
CA LEU A 227 -27.82 -0.68 -8.11
C LEU A 227 -27.92 -1.08 -9.58
N SER A 228 -29.14 -1.00 -10.17
CA SER A 228 -29.37 -1.30 -11.59
C SER A 228 -28.95 -0.16 -12.52
N SER A 229 -28.50 0.97 -12.00
CA SER A 229 -28.06 2.11 -12.81
C SER A 229 -26.64 1.90 -13.34
N PRO A 230 -26.37 2.20 -14.63
CA PRO A 230 -24.98 2.21 -15.15
C PRO A 230 -24.00 3.06 -14.32
N ALA A 231 -24.50 4.12 -13.66
CA ALA A 231 -23.70 4.99 -12.80
C ALA A 231 -23.15 4.27 -11.56
N TYR A 232 -23.72 3.14 -11.15
CA TYR A 232 -23.17 2.30 -10.09
C TYR A 232 -21.78 1.79 -10.43
N GLY A 233 -21.62 1.16 -11.60
CA GLY A 233 -20.32 0.67 -12.06
C GLY A 233 -19.31 1.79 -12.30
N GLU A 234 -19.76 2.97 -12.80
CA GLU A 234 -18.88 4.13 -12.96
C GLU A 234 -18.36 4.64 -11.60
N ARG A 235 -19.26 4.72 -10.61
CA ARG A 235 -18.92 5.15 -9.24
C ARG A 235 -17.98 4.20 -8.55
N TRP A 236 -18.31 2.91 -8.53
CA TRP A 236 -17.53 1.90 -7.81
C TRP A 236 -16.29 1.46 -8.58
N GLY A 237 -16.37 1.49 -9.93
CA GLY A 237 -15.22 1.28 -10.80
C GLY A 237 -14.10 2.27 -10.52
N ARG A 238 -14.41 3.53 -10.21
CA ARG A 238 -13.41 4.51 -9.84
C ARG A 238 -12.60 4.09 -8.61
N HIS A 239 -13.25 3.55 -7.57
CA HIS A 239 -12.54 3.07 -6.38
C HIS A 239 -11.57 1.94 -6.72
N TRP A 240 -12.01 1.00 -7.58
CA TRP A 240 -11.12 -0.07 -8.06
C TRP A 240 -9.97 0.48 -8.89
N LEU A 241 -10.24 1.38 -9.82
CA LEU A 241 -9.24 1.99 -10.70
C LEU A 241 -8.17 2.78 -9.92
N ASP A 242 -8.55 3.42 -8.81
CA ASP A 242 -7.60 4.08 -7.90
C ASP A 242 -6.69 3.04 -7.22
N LEU A 243 -7.24 1.93 -6.73
CA LEU A 243 -6.46 0.85 -6.09
C LEU A 243 -5.45 0.21 -7.05
N VAL A 244 -5.84 -0.02 -8.30
CA VAL A 244 -4.98 -0.61 -9.32
C VAL A 244 -4.16 0.44 -10.08
N ARG A 245 -4.09 1.68 -9.58
CA ARG A 245 -3.33 2.80 -10.14
C ARG A 245 -3.53 2.99 -11.65
N TYR A 246 -4.78 2.89 -12.11
CA TYR A 246 -5.14 3.08 -13.50
C TYR A 246 -4.64 4.42 -14.05
N ALA A 247 -3.98 4.35 -15.19
CA ALA A 247 -3.57 5.52 -15.95
C ALA A 247 -3.56 5.20 -17.46
N THR A 248 -3.58 6.23 -18.29
CA THR A 248 -3.48 6.11 -19.77
C THR A 248 -2.06 6.24 -20.27
N THR A 249 -1.09 6.29 -19.35
CA THR A 249 0.36 6.30 -19.63
C THR A 249 1.09 5.45 -18.62
N ASN A 250 2.34 5.07 -18.89
CA ASN A 250 3.17 4.28 -17.99
C ASN A 250 3.75 5.10 -16.81
N GLY A 251 3.55 6.42 -16.76
CA GLY A 251 3.99 7.27 -15.64
C GLY A 251 5.51 7.31 -15.38
N ALA A 252 6.34 6.83 -16.32
CA ALA A 252 7.78 6.85 -16.23
C ALA A 252 8.39 8.06 -16.97
N ASP A 253 9.71 8.19 -16.96
CA ASP A 253 10.42 9.34 -17.54
C ASP A 253 10.06 9.59 -19.00
N GLU A 254 9.94 8.54 -19.83
CA GLU A 254 9.51 8.62 -21.22
C GLU A 254 8.01 8.81 -21.38
N ASN A 255 7.25 8.58 -20.35
CA ASN A 255 5.79 8.74 -20.27
C ASN A 255 5.02 8.22 -21.50
N HIS A 256 5.27 6.97 -21.88
CA HIS A 256 4.61 6.32 -23.01
C HIS A 256 3.11 6.16 -22.79
N GLY A 257 2.32 6.51 -23.81
CA GLY A 257 0.88 6.35 -23.80
C GLY A 257 0.45 4.87 -23.84
N LEU A 258 -0.65 4.57 -23.18
CA LEU A 258 -1.35 3.28 -23.21
C LEU A 258 -2.72 3.49 -23.90
N PRO A 259 -2.76 3.52 -25.24
CA PRO A 259 -3.95 3.93 -25.99
C PRO A 259 -5.17 3.00 -25.77
N GLU A 260 -4.93 1.76 -25.38
CA GLU A 260 -5.99 0.75 -25.13
C GLU A 260 -6.36 0.61 -23.66
N ALA A 261 -5.78 1.42 -22.74
CA ALA A 261 -6.06 1.33 -21.30
C ALA A 261 -7.55 1.50 -20.96
N TRP A 262 -8.28 2.29 -21.75
CA TRP A 262 -9.72 2.50 -21.60
C TRP A 262 -10.52 1.19 -21.63
N ARG A 263 -10.06 0.16 -22.33
CA ARG A 263 -10.72 -1.15 -22.38
C ARG A 263 -10.79 -1.81 -21.01
N TYR A 264 -9.69 -1.75 -20.25
CA TYR A 264 -9.66 -2.26 -18.88
C TYR A 264 -10.60 -1.47 -17.98
N ARG A 265 -10.62 -0.15 -18.05
CA ARG A 265 -11.56 0.69 -17.29
C ARG A 265 -13.01 0.29 -17.60
N ASP A 266 -13.34 0.18 -18.87
CA ASP A 266 -14.70 -0.13 -19.31
C ASP A 266 -15.10 -1.57 -18.94
N TRP A 267 -14.12 -2.51 -18.93
CA TRP A 267 -14.33 -3.85 -18.41
C TRP A 267 -14.65 -3.83 -16.91
N VAL A 268 -13.89 -3.08 -16.10
CA VAL A 268 -14.16 -2.93 -14.65
C VAL A 268 -15.59 -2.40 -14.42
N ILE A 269 -15.99 -1.35 -15.13
CA ILE A 269 -17.33 -0.77 -15.04
C ILE A 269 -18.42 -1.80 -15.41
N ARG A 270 -18.24 -2.51 -16.50
CA ARG A 270 -19.19 -3.55 -16.94
C ARG A 270 -19.29 -4.69 -15.95
N SER A 271 -18.16 -5.16 -15.43
CA SER A 271 -18.11 -6.25 -14.46
C SER A 271 -18.87 -5.92 -13.16
N LEU A 272 -18.73 -4.69 -12.66
CA LEU A 272 -19.46 -4.21 -11.48
C LEU A 272 -20.94 -4.06 -11.78
N ASN A 273 -21.34 -3.53 -12.94
CA ASN A 273 -22.73 -3.43 -13.35
C ASN A 273 -23.40 -4.80 -13.62
N ALA A 274 -22.60 -5.81 -13.96
CA ALA A 274 -23.06 -7.20 -14.15
C ALA A 274 -23.06 -8.00 -12.85
N ASP A 275 -22.70 -7.39 -11.72
CA ASP A 275 -22.53 -8.04 -10.41
C ASP A 275 -21.63 -9.28 -10.48
N LEU A 276 -20.51 -9.17 -11.22
CA LEU A 276 -19.56 -10.27 -11.36
C LEU A 276 -19.01 -10.65 -9.97
N PRO A 277 -19.13 -11.92 -9.55
CA PRO A 277 -18.61 -12.37 -8.25
C PRO A 277 -17.14 -11.99 -8.04
N LEU A 278 -16.81 -11.50 -6.84
CA LEU A 278 -15.49 -10.92 -6.54
C LEU A 278 -14.35 -11.91 -6.81
N ASP A 279 -14.53 -13.18 -6.50
CA ASP A 279 -13.56 -14.23 -6.77
C ASP A 279 -13.29 -14.37 -8.28
N GLN A 280 -14.32 -14.37 -9.10
CA GLN A 280 -14.20 -14.39 -10.57
C GLN A 280 -13.57 -13.09 -11.08
N PHE A 281 -13.96 -11.96 -10.55
CA PHE A 281 -13.38 -10.66 -10.90
C PHE A 281 -11.87 -10.62 -10.64
N ILE A 282 -11.40 -11.19 -9.52
CA ILE A 282 -9.97 -11.30 -9.19
C ILE A 282 -9.28 -12.30 -10.13
N VAL A 283 -9.83 -13.49 -10.29
CA VAL A 283 -9.23 -14.55 -11.13
C VAL A 283 -9.07 -14.09 -12.59
N GLN A 284 -10.06 -13.39 -13.14
CA GLN A 284 -9.97 -12.87 -14.50
C GLN A 284 -8.85 -11.83 -14.67
N GLN A 285 -8.58 -11.01 -13.65
CA GLN A 285 -7.52 -10.02 -13.70
C GLN A 285 -6.10 -10.63 -13.56
N LEU A 286 -5.98 -11.75 -12.86
CA LEU A 286 -4.69 -12.41 -12.66
C LEU A 286 -4.36 -13.43 -13.75
N ALA A 287 -5.36 -14.11 -14.28
CA ALA A 287 -5.20 -15.27 -15.15
C ALA A 287 -6.33 -15.42 -16.18
N GLY A 288 -6.97 -14.33 -16.58
CA GLY A 288 -8.09 -14.35 -17.53
C GLY A 288 -7.71 -14.99 -18.86
N ASP A 289 -6.48 -14.77 -19.31
CA ASP A 289 -5.96 -15.36 -20.56
C ASP A 289 -5.67 -16.87 -20.46
N LEU A 290 -5.72 -17.46 -19.28
CA LEU A 290 -5.56 -18.90 -19.02
C LEU A 290 -6.90 -19.61 -18.80
N LEU A 291 -8.00 -18.87 -18.68
CA LEU A 291 -9.32 -19.44 -18.50
C LEU A 291 -9.86 -20.04 -19.83
N PRO A 292 -10.79 -21.00 -19.76
CA PRO A 292 -11.47 -21.51 -20.97
C PRO A 292 -12.10 -20.37 -21.75
N VAL A 293 -11.81 -20.32 -23.06
CA VAL A 293 -12.27 -19.23 -23.92
C VAL A 293 -13.78 -19.40 -24.19
N PRO A 294 -14.62 -18.42 -23.83
CA PRO A 294 -16.05 -18.47 -24.13
C PRO A 294 -16.34 -18.46 -25.64
N GLU A 295 -17.51 -18.94 -26.03
CA GLU A 295 -17.97 -18.84 -27.42
C GLU A 295 -18.34 -17.39 -27.80
N ASP A 296 -18.79 -16.62 -26.85
CA ASP A 296 -19.09 -15.20 -27.01
C ASP A 296 -17.81 -14.39 -27.16
N GLU A 297 -17.71 -13.64 -28.25
CA GLU A 297 -16.51 -12.84 -28.58
C GLU A 297 -16.24 -11.74 -27.55
N GLN A 298 -17.28 -11.11 -27.00
CA GLN A 298 -17.12 -10.06 -26.01
C GLN A 298 -16.59 -10.65 -24.69
N ALA A 299 -17.18 -11.75 -24.24
CA ALA A 299 -16.74 -12.45 -23.03
C ALA A 299 -15.30 -12.97 -23.19
N ALA A 300 -14.94 -13.51 -24.35
CA ALA A 300 -13.58 -13.93 -24.64
C ALA A 300 -12.59 -12.75 -24.65
N GLY A 301 -13.00 -11.61 -25.20
CA GLY A 301 -12.24 -10.36 -25.18
C GLY A 301 -12.11 -9.78 -23.78
N ASP A 302 -13.13 -9.92 -22.95
CA ASP A 302 -13.15 -9.45 -21.58
C ASP A 302 -12.16 -10.20 -20.70
N LEU A 303 -12.01 -11.52 -20.87
CA LEU A 303 -10.99 -12.30 -20.15
C LEU A 303 -9.56 -11.81 -20.45
N LEU A 304 -9.26 -11.49 -21.69
CA LEU A 304 -7.96 -10.94 -22.07
C LEU A 304 -7.80 -9.49 -21.55
N THR A 305 -8.86 -8.68 -21.66
CA THR A 305 -8.86 -7.28 -21.21
C THR A 305 -8.65 -7.16 -19.71
N ALA A 306 -9.22 -8.09 -18.93
CA ALA A 306 -9.07 -8.12 -17.47
C ALA A 306 -7.60 -8.20 -17.03
N THR A 307 -6.73 -8.91 -17.77
CA THR A 307 -5.30 -9.00 -17.46
C THR A 307 -4.55 -7.68 -17.64
N GLY A 308 -5.20 -6.64 -18.14
CA GLY A 308 -4.67 -5.27 -18.20
C GLY A 308 -4.19 -4.72 -16.87
N LEU A 309 -4.73 -5.21 -15.73
CA LEU A 309 -4.21 -4.93 -14.39
C LEU A 309 -2.68 -5.07 -14.29
N LEU A 310 -2.13 -6.13 -14.89
CA LEU A 310 -0.70 -6.48 -14.79
C LEU A 310 0.20 -5.55 -15.64
N VAL A 311 -0.39 -4.82 -16.59
CA VAL A 311 0.32 -3.91 -17.51
C VAL A 311 0.29 -2.46 -17.02
N LEU A 312 -0.81 -2.04 -16.42
CA LEU A 312 -1.03 -0.69 -15.93
C LEU A 312 -0.03 -0.31 -14.82
N GLY A 313 0.09 0.99 -14.55
CA GLY A 313 0.96 1.52 -13.52
C GLY A 313 2.38 1.89 -14.01
N PRO A 314 3.19 2.50 -13.14
CA PRO A 314 4.50 3.04 -13.50
C PRO A 314 5.50 1.91 -13.79
N LYS A 315 6.09 1.93 -14.98
CA LYS A 315 7.09 0.94 -15.41
C LYS A 315 8.11 1.59 -16.35
N MET A 316 9.40 1.38 -16.05
CA MET A 316 10.52 1.94 -16.82
C MET A 316 10.85 1.05 -18.02
N LEU A 317 10.22 1.31 -19.17
CA LEU A 317 10.38 0.50 -20.38
C LEU A 317 11.72 0.74 -21.11
N ALA A 318 12.35 1.88 -20.87
CA ALA A 318 13.66 2.25 -21.44
C ALA A 318 14.84 1.92 -20.52
N GLU A 319 14.64 1.19 -19.41
CA GLU A 319 15.75 0.70 -18.58
C GLU A 319 16.73 -0.11 -19.43
N GLN A 320 18.03 0.25 -19.35
CA GLN A 320 19.08 -0.38 -20.15
C GLN A 320 19.40 -1.80 -19.68
N ASP A 321 19.41 -2.00 -18.36
CA ASP A 321 19.48 -3.33 -17.77
C ASP A 321 18.11 -4.03 -17.88
N LYS A 322 17.97 -4.86 -18.90
CA LYS A 322 16.71 -5.54 -19.20
C LYS A 322 16.31 -6.60 -18.17
N GLU A 323 17.26 -7.18 -17.47
CA GLU A 323 16.95 -8.09 -16.35
C GLU A 323 16.42 -7.31 -15.16
N LYS A 324 17.05 -6.20 -14.80
CA LYS A 324 16.56 -5.27 -13.78
C LYS A 324 15.15 -4.78 -14.12
N MET A 325 14.89 -4.39 -15.39
CA MET A 325 13.56 -3.97 -15.84
C MET A 325 12.50 -5.04 -15.55
N LEU A 326 12.76 -6.31 -15.88
CA LEU A 326 11.80 -7.39 -15.65
C LEU A 326 11.57 -7.65 -14.17
N ILE A 327 12.62 -7.57 -13.34
CA ILE A 327 12.53 -7.70 -11.88
C ILE A 327 11.67 -6.56 -11.30
N ASP A 328 11.89 -5.32 -11.76
CA ASP A 328 11.15 -4.16 -11.28
C ASP A 328 9.68 -4.19 -11.74
N ILE A 329 9.38 -4.72 -12.92
CA ILE A 329 8.00 -4.98 -13.38
C ILE A 329 7.33 -6.02 -12.48
N ALA A 330 8.01 -7.13 -12.17
CA ALA A 330 7.46 -8.16 -11.29
C ALA A 330 7.25 -7.62 -9.86
N ASP A 331 8.16 -6.81 -9.35
CA ASP A 331 8.05 -6.15 -8.05
C ASP A 331 6.81 -5.24 -7.97
N GLU A 332 6.60 -4.44 -9.00
CA GLU A 332 5.46 -3.54 -9.10
C GLU A 332 4.13 -4.32 -9.19
N GLN A 333 4.09 -5.45 -9.91
CA GLN A 333 2.95 -6.35 -9.95
C GLN A 333 2.67 -6.99 -8.59
N VAL A 334 3.70 -7.44 -7.87
CA VAL A 334 3.59 -7.96 -6.50
C VAL A 334 3.05 -6.90 -5.55
N ASP A 335 3.58 -5.67 -5.60
CA ASP A 335 3.12 -4.57 -4.73
C ASP A 335 1.64 -4.28 -4.97
N THR A 336 1.24 -4.15 -6.22
CA THR A 336 -0.15 -3.86 -6.56
C THR A 336 -1.10 -4.95 -6.10
N ILE A 337 -0.79 -6.20 -6.42
CA ILE A 337 -1.66 -7.34 -6.10
C ILE A 337 -1.75 -7.53 -4.59
N SER A 338 -0.63 -7.47 -3.88
CA SER A 338 -0.64 -7.64 -2.43
C SER A 338 -1.42 -6.54 -1.71
N ARG A 339 -1.28 -5.29 -2.13
CA ARG A 339 -2.05 -4.17 -1.56
C ARG A 339 -3.52 -4.22 -1.91
N THR A 340 -3.83 -4.49 -3.18
CA THR A 340 -5.21 -4.43 -3.69
C THR A 340 -6.05 -5.61 -3.23
N MET A 341 -5.49 -6.82 -3.27
CA MET A 341 -6.23 -8.06 -3.05
C MET A 341 -6.04 -8.64 -1.65
N LEU A 342 -4.88 -8.40 -1.03
CA LEU A 342 -4.56 -8.95 0.29
C LEU A 342 -4.54 -7.89 1.39
N GLY A 343 -4.50 -6.60 1.05
CA GLY A 343 -4.33 -5.52 2.02
C GLY A 343 -2.96 -5.53 2.71
N LEU A 344 -1.94 -6.13 2.07
CA LEU A 344 -0.60 -6.33 2.62
C LEU A 344 0.45 -5.59 1.79
N THR A 345 1.53 -5.16 2.43
CA THR A 345 2.66 -4.47 1.77
C THR A 345 3.81 -5.43 1.51
N LEU A 346 3.56 -6.49 0.72
CA LEU A 346 4.52 -7.59 0.51
C LEU A 346 5.83 -7.13 -0.14
N SER A 347 5.84 -6.07 -0.93
CA SER A 347 7.06 -5.49 -1.52
C SER A 347 8.10 -5.06 -0.48
N CYS A 348 7.69 -4.73 0.75
CA CYS A 348 8.63 -4.48 1.84
C CYS A 348 9.51 -5.69 2.16
N ALA A 349 9.02 -6.90 1.86
CA ALA A 349 9.76 -8.15 2.08
C ALA A 349 10.78 -8.48 0.96
N ARG A 350 10.96 -7.61 -0.03
CA ARG A 350 11.97 -7.78 -1.09
C ARG A 350 13.40 -7.87 -0.55
N CYS A 351 13.72 -7.09 0.49
CA CYS A 351 15.09 -7.00 1.03
C CYS A 351 15.29 -7.75 2.36
N HIS A 352 14.24 -7.89 3.16
CA HIS A 352 14.25 -8.52 4.48
C HIS A 352 12.82 -8.92 4.86
N ASP A 353 12.66 -9.79 5.83
CA ASP A 353 11.31 -10.15 6.33
C ASP A 353 10.54 -8.89 6.74
N HIS A 354 9.24 -8.87 6.46
CA HIS A 354 8.40 -7.70 6.72
C HIS A 354 8.46 -7.28 8.19
N LYS A 355 8.46 -5.96 8.43
CA LYS A 355 8.70 -5.42 9.77
C LYS A 355 7.58 -5.72 10.77
N PHE A 356 6.34 -5.76 10.33
CA PHE A 356 5.16 -5.86 11.19
C PHE A 356 4.33 -7.09 10.93
N ASP A 357 4.18 -7.49 9.66
CA ASP A 357 3.35 -8.60 9.25
C ASP A 357 4.17 -9.88 9.12
N PRO A 358 3.57 -11.07 9.30
CA PRO A 358 4.25 -12.35 9.14
C PRO A 358 4.47 -12.70 7.66
N LEU A 359 5.18 -11.82 6.96
CA LEU A 359 5.57 -11.96 5.56
C LEU A 359 7.07 -12.08 5.47
N SER A 360 7.55 -13.21 4.97
CA SER A 360 8.99 -13.42 4.78
C SER A 360 9.47 -12.94 3.41
N ALA A 361 10.77 -12.69 3.29
CA ALA A 361 11.39 -12.47 1.99
C ALA A 361 11.14 -13.68 1.05
N ARG A 362 11.03 -14.91 1.59
CA ARG A 362 10.68 -16.10 0.82
C ARG A 362 9.28 -16.00 0.20
N ASP A 363 8.29 -15.45 0.90
CA ASP A 363 6.94 -15.26 0.40
C ASP A 363 6.93 -14.24 -0.75
N TYR A 364 7.71 -13.16 -0.59
CA TYR A 364 7.91 -12.18 -1.66
C TYR A 364 8.49 -12.85 -2.93
N TYR A 365 9.60 -13.58 -2.82
CA TYR A 365 10.24 -14.19 -3.98
C TYR A 365 9.42 -15.34 -4.58
N ALA A 366 8.60 -16.02 -3.78
CA ALA A 366 7.66 -17.02 -4.29
C ALA A 366 6.60 -16.39 -5.20
N LEU A 367 6.01 -15.25 -4.79
CA LEU A 367 5.03 -14.53 -5.61
C LEU A 367 5.71 -13.83 -6.81
N ALA A 368 6.84 -13.17 -6.60
CA ALA A 368 7.60 -12.51 -7.67
C ALA A 368 8.03 -13.48 -8.77
N GLY A 369 8.38 -14.73 -8.41
CA GLY A 369 8.73 -15.79 -9.36
C GLY A 369 7.60 -16.12 -10.35
N ILE A 370 6.33 -16.01 -9.94
CA ILE A 370 5.17 -16.22 -10.82
C ILE A 370 5.17 -15.14 -11.92
N PHE A 371 5.29 -13.88 -11.52
CA PHE A 371 5.24 -12.74 -12.47
C PHE A 371 6.51 -12.65 -13.32
N TYR A 372 7.67 -12.91 -12.74
CA TYR A 372 8.93 -12.93 -13.47
C TYR A 372 8.98 -14.05 -14.54
N SER A 373 8.34 -15.18 -14.30
CA SER A 373 8.21 -16.27 -15.27
C SER A 373 7.11 -16.06 -16.33
N THR A 374 6.30 -15.01 -16.18
CA THR A 374 5.25 -14.65 -17.12
C THR A 374 5.83 -13.78 -18.24
N ARG A 375 5.54 -14.12 -19.50
CA ARG A 375 6.01 -13.33 -20.63
C ARG A 375 5.17 -12.06 -20.81
N THR A 376 5.68 -10.92 -20.35
CA THR A 376 5.01 -9.61 -20.40
C THR A 376 5.48 -8.74 -21.57
N MET A 377 6.69 -8.99 -22.10
CA MET A 377 7.30 -8.17 -23.15
C MET A 377 7.31 -8.87 -24.50
N GLN A 378 6.96 -8.12 -25.56
CA GLN A 378 7.09 -8.57 -26.95
C GLN A 378 8.56 -8.57 -27.38
N ASN A 379 9.29 -7.51 -27.02
CA ASN A 379 10.73 -7.37 -27.28
C ASN A 379 11.41 -6.72 -26.06
N ARG A 380 12.75 -6.69 -26.10
CA ARG A 380 13.60 -6.04 -25.10
C ARG A 380 14.53 -5.01 -25.77
N ASP A 381 13.98 -4.26 -26.75
CA ASP A 381 14.70 -3.19 -27.44
C ASP A 381 15.01 -2.03 -26.49
N PHE A 382 15.62 -0.96 -26.99
CA PHE A 382 15.96 0.22 -26.18
C PHE A 382 14.75 0.71 -25.38
N VAL A 383 13.59 0.91 -26.01
CA VAL A 383 12.29 1.02 -25.36
C VAL A 383 11.55 -0.31 -25.57
N SER A 384 11.40 -1.06 -24.51
CA SER A 384 10.71 -2.37 -24.56
C SER A 384 9.21 -2.19 -24.82
N LYS A 385 8.61 -3.12 -25.55
CA LYS A 385 7.17 -3.12 -25.85
C LYS A 385 6.47 -4.24 -25.12
N TRP A 386 5.29 -3.92 -24.61
CA TRP A 386 4.37 -4.88 -24.04
C TRP A 386 3.99 -5.94 -25.08
N MET A 387 3.71 -7.15 -24.60
CA MET A 387 3.10 -8.20 -25.42
C MET A 387 1.63 -7.87 -25.65
N GLU A 388 1.34 -7.22 -26.78
CA GLU A 388 -0.02 -6.96 -27.21
C GLU A 388 -0.62 -8.20 -27.86
N ARG A 389 -1.86 -8.49 -27.53
CA ARG A 389 -2.65 -9.55 -28.15
C ARG A 389 -3.90 -8.96 -28.81
N PRO A 390 -4.23 -9.34 -30.05
CA PRO A 390 -5.51 -8.94 -30.62
C PRO A 390 -6.64 -9.57 -29.83
N LEU A 391 -7.72 -8.82 -29.63
CA LEU A 391 -8.92 -9.38 -29.04
C LEU A 391 -9.47 -10.52 -29.91
N PRO A 392 -10.02 -11.57 -29.29
CA PRO A 392 -10.67 -12.64 -30.02
C PRO A 392 -11.81 -12.11 -30.90
N SER A 393 -11.84 -12.53 -32.15
CA SER A 393 -12.92 -12.30 -33.10
C SER A 393 -13.02 -13.55 -33.93
N ARG A 394 -14.23 -14.02 -34.22
CA ARG A 394 -14.46 -15.23 -35.04
C ARG A 394 -13.75 -15.12 -36.37
N ASP A 395 -13.94 -14.01 -37.06
CA ASP A 395 -13.31 -13.73 -38.34
C ASP A 395 -11.77 -13.74 -38.27
N VAL A 396 -11.19 -13.14 -37.22
CA VAL A 396 -9.73 -13.18 -36.99
C VAL A 396 -9.26 -14.59 -36.61
N THR A 397 -10.03 -15.31 -35.81
CA THR A 397 -9.70 -16.66 -35.37
C THR A 397 -9.73 -17.63 -36.53
N GLU A 398 -10.77 -17.56 -37.40
CA GLU A 398 -10.89 -18.38 -38.61
C GLU A 398 -9.74 -18.08 -39.57
N ARG A 399 -9.45 -16.82 -39.87
CA ARG A 399 -8.32 -16.43 -40.73
C ARG A 399 -6.98 -16.93 -40.21
N ARG A 400 -6.76 -16.86 -38.90
CA ARG A 400 -5.53 -17.38 -38.26
C ARG A 400 -5.45 -18.91 -38.39
N ARG A 401 -6.57 -19.62 -38.19
CA ARG A 401 -6.63 -21.07 -38.32
C ARG A 401 -6.30 -21.49 -39.77
N GLU A 402 -6.89 -20.82 -40.75
CA GLU A 402 -6.60 -21.06 -42.17
C GLU A 402 -5.13 -20.78 -42.50
N GLN A 403 -4.58 -19.66 -41.99
CA GLN A 403 -3.19 -19.32 -42.21
C GLN A 403 -2.24 -20.34 -41.56
N GLN A 404 -2.55 -20.77 -40.34
CA GLN A 404 -1.76 -21.80 -39.66
C GLN A 404 -1.77 -23.12 -40.42
N GLN A 405 -2.93 -23.52 -40.92
CA GLN A 405 -3.05 -24.75 -41.78
C GLN A 405 -2.18 -24.62 -43.03
N ARG A 406 -2.14 -23.45 -43.68
CA ARG A 406 -1.28 -23.20 -44.85
C ARG A 406 0.20 -23.29 -44.47
N ILE A 407 0.60 -22.73 -43.32
CA ILE A 407 1.98 -22.78 -42.82
C ILE A 407 2.39 -24.23 -42.56
N ASP A 408 1.53 -25.01 -41.93
CA ASP A 408 1.80 -26.41 -41.58
C ASP A 408 1.89 -27.29 -42.85
N ALA A 409 1.04 -27.03 -43.84
CA ALA A 409 1.12 -27.69 -45.13
C ALA A 409 2.46 -27.41 -45.86
N VAL A 410 2.86 -26.15 -45.93
CA VAL A 410 4.14 -25.75 -46.56
C VAL A 410 5.33 -26.30 -45.79
N ARG A 411 5.30 -26.35 -44.47
CA ARG A 411 6.35 -26.97 -43.65
C ARG A 411 6.47 -28.46 -43.97
N SER A 412 5.34 -29.18 -44.01
CA SER A 412 5.33 -30.60 -44.34
C SER A 412 5.88 -30.87 -45.75
N GLU A 413 5.53 -30.04 -46.75
CA GLU A 413 6.09 -30.13 -48.09
C GLU A 413 7.58 -29.87 -48.11
N LEU A 414 8.08 -28.85 -47.36
CA LEU A 414 9.49 -28.55 -47.24
C LEU A 414 10.27 -29.72 -46.60
N GLU A 415 9.74 -30.33 -45.57
CA GLU A 415 10.32 -31.50 -44.91
C GLU A 415 10.42 -32.68 -45.85
N GLN A 416 9.36 -32.94 -46.64
CA GLN A 416 9.36 -34.00 -47.65
C GLN A 416 10.40 -33.74 -48.74
N LEU A 417 10.49 -32.52 -49.26
CA LEU A 417 11.47 -32.14 -50.27
C LEU A 417 12.91 -32.23 -49.73
N THR A 418 13.12 -31.84 -48.47
CA THR A 418 14.42 -31.92 -47.82
C THR A 418 14.84 -33.40 -47.62
N ALA A 419 13.91 -34.26 -47.23
CA ALA A 419 14.17 -35.69 -47.09
C ALA A 419 14.39 -36.41 -48.43
N ALA A 420 13.75 -35.96 -49.51
CA ALA A 420 13.93 -36.50 -50.86
C ALA A 420 15.21 -36.01 -51.57
N GLY A 421 15.82 -34.90 -51.08
CA GLY A 421 17.07 -34.34 -51.62
C GLY A 421 18.31 -34.80 -50.90
N GLN A 422 18.20 -35.61 -49.83
CA GLN A 422 19.27 -36.34 -49.16
C GLN A 422 19.36 -37.75 -49.72
#